data_24dcdbc3ae43aa97c40125ba7c2a88fb
#
_entry.id   24dcdbc3ae43aa97c40125ba7c2a88fb
#
_cell.length_a   1.000
_cell.length_b   1.000
_cell.length_c   1.000
_cell.angle_alpha   90.00
_cell.angle_beta   90.00
_cell.angle_gamma   90.00
#
_symmetry.space_group_name_H-M   'P 1'
#
loop_
_entity.id
_entity.type
_entity.pdbx_description
1 polymer ?
#
loop_
_entity_poly.entity_id
_entity_poly.type
_entity_poly.pdbx_seq_one_letter_code
_entity_poly.pdbx_strand_id
1 'polypeptide(L)'
;MKRSKLLILLIVIPVLMSHSVWIYVNNTGKIGSKATVNMYFGEIRKQVIEKGLKWYEGAIFKEFKAYIKPHSSLNKEALLLTPSKESLSAVFTPKRAGIYQIIAFNETGTVKDYTKHGLGLLKDSTYLRTTFEATSWREKQKGEVNLSPMMKYDIVPFPAKNGYGNYNSHKATWRVKEKVFAVFYIDGKVAIQKEIKVYSPDGWISIAKTDKNGLFNFTPYVKGTYQAIYQTKKKISGVYKGKKYNTTRVKVITNLNIK
;
A
#
# COMPACT_ATOMS: atom_id res chain seq x y z
N MET A 1 -7.36 -36.72 -48.30
CA MET A 1 -6.87 -35.55 -47.58
C MET A 1 -7.80 -35.22 -46.43
N LYS A 2 -7.42 -35.56 -45.18
CA LYS A 2 -8.22 -35.28 -43.97
C LYS A 2 -7.83 -33.86 -43.48
N ARG A 3 -8.79 -32.92 -43.50
CA ARG A 3 -8.61 -31.59 -42.93
C ARG A 3 -8.72 -31.67 -41.40
N SER A 4 -7.57 -31.55 -40.70
CA SER A 4 -7.54 -31.35 -39.25
C SER A 4 -8.12 -29.99 -38.92
N LYS A 5 -9.28 -29.95 -38.26
CA LYS A 5 -9.83 -28.75 -37.66
C LYS A 5 -9.01 -28.45 -36.38
N LEU A 6 -8.12 -27.48 -36.46
CA LEU A 6 -7.40 -26.96 -35.29
C LEU A 6 -8.41 -26.21 -34.43
N LEU A 7 -8.86 -26.80 -33.33
CA LEU A 7 -9.72 -26.17 -32.34
C LEU A 7 -8.84 -25.26 -31.48
N ILE A 8 -8.80 -23.99 -31.79
CA ILE A 8 -8.14 -22.98 -30.93
C ILE A 8 -9.04 -22.81 -29.72
N LEU A 9 -8.68 -23.47 -28.62
CA LEU A 9 -9.29 -23.27 -27.31
C LEU A 9 -8.85 -21.90 -26.79
N LEU A 10 -9.67 -20.87 -27.01
CA LEU A 10 -9.48 -19.56 -26.42
C LEU A 10 -9.72 -19.72 -24.90
N ILE A 11 -8.65 -19.94 -24.15
CA ILE A 11 -8.69 -19.87 -22.68
C ILE A 11 -8.90 -18.40 -22.33
N VAL A 12 -10.14 -18.00 -22.19
CA VAL A 12 -10.50 -16.75 -21.53
C VAL A 12 -10.14 -16.95 -20.06
N ILE A 13 -8.90 -16.58 -19.72
CA ILE A 13 -8.50 -16.46 -18.31
C ILE A 13 -9.39 -15.35 -17.75
N PRO A 14 -10.33 -15.65 -16.82
CA PRO A 14 -11.07 -14.57 -16.18
C PRO A 14 -10.03 -13.72 -15.46
N VAL A 15 -9.83 -12.51 -15.94
CA VAL A 15 -9.09 -11.49 -15.23
C VAL A 15 -9.89 -11.26 -13.95
N LEU A 16 -9.52 -11.98 -12.90
CA LEU A 16 -10.12 -11.82 -11.59
C LEU A 16 -9.87 -10.35 -11.19
N MET A 17 -10.89 -9.55 -11.42
CA MET A 17 -10.93 -8.15 -10.99
C MET A 17 -10.76 -8.15 -9.49
N SER A 18 -9.52 -7.96 -9.04
CA SER A 18 -9.18 -8.01 -7.62
C SER A 18 -9.46 -6.66 -7.01
N HIS A 19 -10.70 -6.45 -6.55
CA HIS A 19 -11.00 -5.34 -5.67
C HIS A 19 -10.05 -5.34 -4.48
N SER A 20 -9.52 -4.18 -4.16
CA SER A 20 -8.57 -3.99 -3.07
C SER A 20 -8.86 -2.69 -2.34
N VAL A 21 -8.33 -2.58 -1.14
CA VAL A 21 -8.26 -1.31 -0.41
C VAL A 21 -6.89 -0.71 -0.67
N TRP A 22 -6.82 0.60 -0.91
CA TRP A 22 -5.57 1.34 -0.98
C TRP A 22 -5.71 2.70 -0.30
N ILE A 23 -4.57 3.30 0.04
CA ILE A 23 -4.50 4.59 0.71
C ILE A 23 -3.92 5.63 -0.23
N TYR A 24 -4.45 6.84 -0.20
CA TYR A 24 -3.99 7.96 -1.02
C TYR A 24 -3.96 9.24 -0.20
N VAL A 25 -2.98 10.07 -0.47
CA VAL A 25 -2.87 11.44 0.02
C VAL A 25 -2.20 12.28 -1.08
N ASN A 26 -2.54 13.55 -1.20
CA ASN A 26 -1.75 14.46 -2.02
C ASN A 26 -0.31 14.44 -1.51
N ASN A 27 0.66 14.27 -2.41
CA ASN A 27 2.05 13.99 -2.06
C ASN A 27 2.73 15.09 -1.27
N THR A 28 2.27 16.33 -1.46
CA THR A 28 2.87 17.52 -0.85
C THR A 28 1.80 18.48 -0.39
N GLY A 29 2.10 19.23 0.68
CA GLY A 29 1.27 20.33 1.17
C GLY A 29 2.09 21.28 2.03
N LYS A 30 1.50 22.41 2.38
CA LYS A 30 2.15 23.42 3.23
C LYS A 30 1.94 23.10 4.71
N ILE A 31 2.88 23.47 5.55
CA ILE A 31 2.70 23.49 7.01
C ILE A 31 1.46 24.34 7.34
N GLY A 32 0.67 23.90 8.30
CA GLY A 32 -0.57 24.58 8.74
C GLY A 32 -1.76 24.38 7.82
N SER A 33 -1.59 23.84 6.62
CA SER A 33 -2.70 23.56 5.71
C SER A 33 -3.26 22.16 5.96
N LYS A 34 -4.58 22.01 5.89
CA LYS A 34 -5.24 20.70 5.99
C LYS A 34 -4.87 19.81 4.82
N ALA A 35 -4.54 18.57 5.12
CA ALA A 35 -4.34 17.50 4.13
C ALA A 35 -5.29 16.35 4.42
N THR A 36 -5.84 15.75 3.37
CA THR A 36 -6.81 14.65 3.49
C THR A 36 -6.15 13.35 3.04
N VAL A 37 -6.24 12.35 3.90
CA VAL A 37 -5.90 10.96 3.60
C VAL A 37 -7.18 10.25 3.23
N ASN A 38 -7.20 9.57 2.09
CA ASN A 38 -8.33 8.80 1.64
C ASN A 38 -7.96 7.32 1.52
N MET A 39 -8.83 6.46 1.98
CA MET A 39 -8.77 5.03 1.71
C MET A 39 -9.91 4.67 0.77
N TYR A 40 -9.55 4.04 -0.34
CA TYR A 40 -10.48 3.65 -1.39
C TYR A 40 -10.65 2.14 -1.44
N PHE A 41 -11.80 1.70 -1.93
CA PHE A 41 -12.07 0.33 -2.29
C PHE A 41 -12.44 0.24 -3.77
N GLY A 42 -11.91 -0.75 -4.48
CA GLY A 42 -12.21 -0.93 -5.90
C GLY A 42 -11.11 -1.63 -6.68
N GLU A 43 -11.06 -1.41 -7.97
CA GLU A 43 -10.06 -1.99 -8.85
C GLU A 43 -8.81 -1.10 -8.94
N ILE A 44 -7.78 -1.50 -8.23
CA ILE A 44 -6.56 -0.74 -8.07
C ILE A 44 -5.82 -0.48 -9.40
N ARG A 45 -5.85 -1.44 -10.34
CA ARG A 45 -5.16 -1.33 -11.63
C ARG A 45 -5.76 -0.26 -12.55
N LYS A 46 -7.07 -0.11 -12.52
CA LYS A 46 -7.81 0.86 -13.33
C LYS A 46 -8.10 2.13 -12.57
N GLN A 47 -7.70 2.21 -11.30
CA GLN A 47 -8.04 3.28 -10.38
C GLN A 47 -9.56 3.55 -10.29
N VAL A 48 -10.36 2.49 -10.51
CA VAL A 48 -11.82 2.57 -10.39
C VAL A 48 -12.20 2.42 -8.92
N ILE A 49 -12.88 3.44 -8.40
CA ILE A 49 -13.34 3.50 -7.01
C ILE A 49 -14.78 3.03 -6.95
N GLU A 50 -15.06 2.09 -6.07
CA GLU A 50 -16.43 1.69 -5.75
C GLU A 50 -17.13 2.81 -4.98
N LYS A 51 -18.29 3.25 -5.48
CA LYS A 51 -19.08 4.31 -4.86
C LYS A 51 -20.22 3.73 -4.02
N GLY A 52 -20.53 4.41 -2.94
CA GLY A 52 -21.63 4.08 -2.06
C GLY A 52 -21.19 3.82 -0.62
N LEU A 53 -21.87 4.46 0.30
CA LEU A 53 -21.57 4.47 1.74
C LEU A 53 -21.48 3.05 2.32
N LYS A 54 -22.30 2.11 1.84
CA LYS A 54 -22.27 0.68 2.23
C LYS A 54 -20.89 0.02 2.16
N TRP A 55 -20.04 0.49 1.24
CA TRP A 55 -18.69 -0.06 1.10
C TRP A 55 -17.79 0.42 2.23
N TYR A 56 -17.91 1.69 2.63
CA TYR A 56 -17.01 2.36 3.56
C TYR A 56 -17.45 2.25 5.03
N GLU A 57 -18.73 2.06 5.29
CA GLU A 57 -19.26 1.69 6.60
C GLU A 57 -19.25 0.17 6.87
N GLY A 58 -19.06 -0.60 5.81
CA GLY A 58 -19.15 -2.06 5.86
C GLY A 58 -17.97 -2.73 6.56
N ALA A 59 -18.08 -4.05 6.70
CA ALA A 59 -17.13 -4.90 7.41
C ALA A 59 -15.68 -4.83 6.87
N ILE A 60 -15.47 -4.35 5.63
CA ILE A 60 -14.13 -4.21 5.04
C ILE A 60 -13.32 -3.15 5.80
N PHE A 61 -13.94 -2.02 6.16
CA PHE A 61 -13.27 -0.86 6.75
C PHE A 61 -13.43 -0.74 8.26
N LYS A 62 -14.44 -1.36 8.84
CA LYS A 62 -14.81 -1.20 10.26
C LYS A 62 -13.65 -1.44 11.24
N GLU A 63 -12.73 -2.31 10.90
CA GLU A 63 -11.61 -2.71 11.75
C GLU A 63 -10.29 -1.99 11.38
N PHE A 64 -10.33 -1.04 10.43
CA PHE A 64 -9.13 -0.30 10.08
C PHE A 64 -8.77 0.72 11.16
N LYS A 65 -7.47 0.76 11.47
CA LYS A 65 -6.83 1.79 12.28
C LYS A 65 -5.87 2.55 11.39
N ALA A 66 -5.83 3.87 11.50
CA ALA A 66 -4.90 4.70 10.76
C ALA A 66 -4.07 5.57 11.69
N TYR A 67 -2.82 5.79 11.30
CA TYR A 67 -1.88 6.60 12.06
C TYR A 67 -1.01 7.43 11.12
N ILE A 68 -0.57 8.57 11.64
CA ILE A 68 0.42 9.43 11.01
C ILE A 68 1.63 9.59 11.94
N LYS A 69 2.81 9.62 11.36
CA LYS A 69 4.07 9.82 12.09
C LYS A 69 4.98 10.75 11.30
N PRO A 70 5.33 11.94 11.84
CA PRO A 70 6.43 12.73 11.29
C PRO A 70 7.73 11.93 11.34
N HIS A 71 8.59 12.04 10.31
CA HIS A 71 9.89 11.34 10.29
C HIS A 71 10.77 11.66 11.51
N SER A 72 10.67 12.90 12.01
CA SER A 72 11.42 13.40 13.17
C SER A 72 10.85 12.99 14.53
N SER A 73 9.74 12.25 14.56
CA SER A 73 9.07 11.84 15.79
C SER A 73 9.22 10.33 16.01
N LEU A 74 9.33 9.91 17.27
CA LEU A 74 9.21 8.52 17.66
C LEU A 74 7.72 8.11 17.80
N ASN A 75 6.85 9.06 18.10
CA ASN A 75 5.44 8.81 18.36
C ASN A 75 4.60 8.91 17.09
N LYS A 76 3.62 8.02 16.96
CA LYS A 76 2.56 8.08 15.95
C LYS A 76 1.29 8.65 16.56
N GLU A 77 0.57 9.45 15.77
CA GLU A 77 -0.73 10.02 16.12
C GLU A 77 -1.84 9.24 15.40
N ALA A 78 -2.95 8.96 16.09
CA ALA A 78 -4.09 8.30 15.47
C ALA A 78 -4.80 9.26 14.52
N LEU A 79 -5.23 8.75 13.37
CA LEU A 79 -6.07 9.44 12.41
C LEU A 79 -7.51 8.94 12.58
N LEU A 80 -8.44 9.87 12.82
CA LEU A 80 -9.86 9.56 12.89
C LEU A 80 -10.42 9.35 11.49
N LEU A 81 -10.79 8.12 11.18
CA LEU A 81 -11.34 7.73 9.89
C LEU A 81 -12.86 7.98 9.87
N THR A 82 -13.33 8.73 8.89
CA THR A 82 -14.75 9.05 8.68
C THR A 82 -15.20 8.51 7.32
N PRO A 83 -16.27 7.70 7.26
CA PRO A 83 -16.79 7.18 6.01
C PRO A 83 -17.53 8.24 5.19
N SER A 84 -17.40 8.14 3.87
CA SER A 84 -18.17 8.89 2.89
C SER A 84 -18.68 7.97 1.78
N LYS A 85 -19.38 8.51 0.79
CA LYS A 85 -19.85 7.73 -0.37
C LYS A 85 -18.72 7.24 -1.28
N GLU A 86 -17.53 7.83 -1.19
CA GLU A 86 -16.42 7.55 -2.12
C GLU A 86 -15.13 7.10 -1.42
N SER A 87 -15.02 7.29 -0.10
CA SER A 87 -13.80 6.95 0.64
C SER A 87 -14.04 6.80 2.13
N LEU A 88 -13.10 6.20 2.83
CA LEU A 88 -12.89 6.35 4.25
C LEU A 88 -11.76 7.37 4.44
N SER A 89 -12.05 8.53 5.01
CA SER A 89 -11.15 9.68 4.99
C SER A 89 -10.71 10.12 6.39
N ALA A 90 -9.53 10.69 6.49
CA ALA A 90 -9.05 11.41 7.68
C ALA A 90 -8.37 12.71 7.26
N VAL A 91 -8.46 13.73 8.12
CA VAL A 91 -7.82 15.03 7.91
C VAL A 91 -6.76 15.23 8.97
N PHE A 92 -5.60 15.74 8.55
CA PHE A 92 -4.54 16.18 9.45
C PHE A 92 -3.95 17.52 9.00
N THR A 93 -3.27 18.19 9.93
CA THR A 93 -2.57 19.44 9.65
C THR A 93 -1.11 19.28 10.04
N PRO A 94 -0.17 19.26 9.06
CA PRO A 94 1.25 19.12 9.37
C PRO A 94 1.76 20.35 10.13
N LYS A 95 2.43 20.13 11.25
CA LYS A 95 2.94 21.19 12.13
C LYS A 95 4.41 21.56 11.84
N ARG A 96 5.15 20.72 11.12
CA ARG A 96 6.57 20.90 10.80
C ARG A 96 6.86 20.48 9.36
N ALA A 97 7.89 21.06 8.77
CA ALA A 97 8.37 20.61 7.46
C ALA A 97 8.96 19.21 7.54
N GLY A 98 8.78 18.43 6.48
CA GLY A 98 9.38 17.11 6.34
C GLY A 98 8.40 16.03 5.94
N ILE A 99 8.88 14.79 5.98
CA ILE A 99 8.11 13.62 5.56
C ILE A 99 7.25 13.10 6.70
N TYR A 100 6.00 12.87 6.40
CA TYR A 100 5.03 12.19 7.25
C TYR A 100 4.79 10.79 6.68
N GLN A 101 4.95 9.78 7.51
CA GLN A 101 4.57 8.40 7.22
C GLN A 101 3.12 8.21 7.61
N ILE A 102 2.30 7.73 6.69
CA ILE A 102 0.88 7.48 6.91
C ILE A 102 0.64 6.00 6.70
N ILE A 103 0.07 5.35 7.69
CA ILE A 103 -0.26 3.93 7.65
C ILE A 103 -1.73 3.71 8.00
N ALA A 104 -2.30 2.67 7.42
CA ALA A 104 -3.59 2.16 7.84
C ALA A 104 -3.57 0.63 7.77
N PHE A 105 -4.16 -0.05 8.75
CA PHE A 105 -4.17 -1.50 8.76
C PHE A 105 -5.39 -2.09 9.44
N ASN A 106 -5.78 -3.26 8.96
CA ASN A 106 -6.70 -4.18 9.61
C ASN A 106 -5.91 -5.47 9.92
N GLU A 107 -5.27 -5.52 11.09
CA GLU A 107 -4.42 -6.63 11.49
C GLU A 107 -5.22 -7.85 11.92
N THR A 108 -6.35 -7.62 12.56
CA THR A 108 -7.21 -8.69 13.03
C THR A 108 -7.91 -9.41 11.87
N GLY A 109 -8.00 -8.75 10.74
CA GLY A 109 -8.59 -9.27 9.53
C GLY A 109 -10.12 -9.27 9.56
N THR A 110 -10.70 -9.58 8.41
CA THR A 110 -12.13 -9.78 8.25
C THR A 110 -12.36 -11.14 7.60
N VAL A 111 -13.26 -11.95 8.13
CA VAL A 111 -13.61 -13.22 7.48
C VAL A 111 -14.61 -12.94 6.36
N LYS A 112 -14.23 -13.31 5.14
CA LYS A 112 -15.03 -13.15 3.92
C LYS A 112 -15.28 -14.51 3.28
N ASP A 113 -16.46 -14.68 2.73
CA ASP A 113 -16.79 -15.85 1.93
C ASP A 113 -16.40 -15.62 0.46
N TYR A 114 -15.38 -16.33 0.03
CA TYR A 114 -14.92 -16.38 -1.35
C TYR A 114 -15.13 -17.77 -1.98
N THR A 115 -16.06 -18.58 -1.45
CA THR A 115 -16.36 -19.93 -1.94
C THR A 115 -16.76 -19.90 -3.42
N LYS A 116 -17.56 -18.91 -3.84
CA LYS A 116 -17.93 -18.68 -5.24
C LYS A 116 -16.73 -18.46 -6.18
N HIS A 117 -15.57 -18.09 -5.62
CA HIS A 117 -14.33 -17.88 -6.36
C HIS A 117 -13.29 -18.99 -6.11
N GLY A 118 -13.70 -20.13 -5.54
CA GLY A 118 -12.81 -21.26 -5.24
C GLY A 118 -11.81 -21.00 -4.11
N LEU A 119 -11.97 -19.92 -3.32
CA LEU A 119 -11.03 -19.54 -2.26
C LEU A 119 -11.53 -19.88 -0.85
N GLY A 120 -12.79 -20.31 -0.71
CA GLY A 120 -13.39 -20.66 0.58
C GLY A 120 -13.58 -19.49 1.53
N LEU A 121 -13.62 -19.80 2.82
CA LEU A 121 -13.73 -18.81 3.89
C LEU A 121 -12.36 -18.25 4.25
N LEU A 122 -12.14 -17.01 3.91
CA LEU A 122 -10.84 -16.35 3.94
C LEU A 122 -10.80 -15.26 5.03
N LYS A 123 -9.83 -15.34 5.94
CA LYS A 123 -9.51 -14.27 6.87
C LYS A 123 -8.46 -13.34 6.26
N ASP A 124 -8.84 -12.09 5.97
CA ASP A 124 -8.02 -11.09 5.31
C ASP A 124 -7.42 -10.09 6.31
N SER A 125 -6.08 -9.94 6.33
CA SER A 125 -5.38 -8.85 6.99
C SER A 125 -4.76 -7.95 5.93
N THR A 126 -4.90 -6.64 6.10
CA THR A 126 -4.43 -5.65 5.12
C THR A 126 -3.61 -4.57 5.80
N TYR A 127 -2.48 -4.22 5.21
CA TYR A 127 -1.53 -3.22 5.68
C TYR A 127 -1.25 -2.24 4.54
N LEU A 128 -1.47 -0.96 4.80
CA LEU A 128 -1.38 0.12 3.82
C LEU A 128 -0.39 1.17 4.28
N ARG A 129 0.44 1.66 3.36
CA ARG A 129 1.38 2.75 3.62
C ARG A 129 1.38 3.76 2.47
N THR A 130 1.53 5.01 2.82
CA THR A 130 1.89 6.11 1.91
C THR A 130 2.72 7.14 2.65
N THR A 131 3.22 8.14 1.94
CA THR A 131 4.00 9.25 2.49
C THR A 131 3.45 10.57 2.00
N PHE A 132 3.63 11.60 2.84
CA PHE A 132 3.27 12.99 2.55
C PHE A 132 4.45 13.88 2.90
N GLU A 133 4.73 14.90 2.09
CA GLU A 133 5.79 15.88 2.33
C GLU A 133 5.17 17.23 2.68
N ALA A 134 5.42 17.70 3.91
CA ALA A 134 5.05 19.04 4.33
C ALA A 134 6.18 20.01 3.96
N THR A 135 5.83 21.04 3.20
CA THR A 135 6.78 22.07 2.74
C THR A 135 6.60 23.39 3.49
N SER A 136 7.71 24.11 3.66
CA SER A 136 7.71 25.48 4.17
C SER A 136 8.78 26.29 3.45
N TRP A 137 8.51 27.57 3.20
CA TRP A 137 9.50 28.49 2.67
C TRP A 137 10.47 28.99 3.77
N ARG A 138 10.04 28.92 5.03
CA ARG A 138 10.82 29.37 6.20
C ARG A 138 11.59 28.24 6.87
N GLU A 139 11.05 27.05 6.85
CA GLU A 139 11.58 25.91 7.56
C GLU A 139 12.06 24.85 6.57
N LYS A 140 13.37 24.61 6.56
CA LYS A 140 13.94 23.48 5.81
C LYS A 140 13.91 22.25 6.71
N GLN A 141 13.58 21.10 6.14
CA GLN A 141 13.71 19.84 6.84
C GLN A 141 15.16 19.67 7.33
N LYS A 142 15.32 19.43 8.63
CA LYS A 142 16.60 19.15 9.27
C LYS A 142 16.70 17.67 9.62
N GLY A 143 17.90 17.10 9.50
CA GLY A 143 18.21 15.73 9.91
C GLY A 143 17.90 14.66 8.87
N GLU A 144 18.39 13.47 9.14
CA GLU A 144 18.18 12.29 8.30
C GLU A 144 16.72 11.82 8.36
N VAL A 145 16.21 11.39 7.21
CA VAL A 145 14.88 10.75 7.13
C VAL A 145 15.01 9.29 7.49
N ASN A 146 14.72 8.97 8.72
CA ASN A 146 14.64 7.59 9.16
C ASN A 146 13.19 7.08 9.02
N LEU A 147 12.88 6.44 7.91
CA LEU A 147 11.63 5.74 7.71
C LEU A 147 11.78 4.34 8.34
N SER A 148 11.04 4.09 9.41
CA SER A 148 11.04 2.83 10.13
C SER A 148 9.75 2.04 9.90
N PRO A 149 9.76 0.71 10.09
CA PRO A 149 8.52 -0.06 10.07
C PRO A 149 7.60 0.38 11.22
N MET A 150 6.31 0.49 10.92
CA MET A 150 5.26 0.92 11.83
C MET A 150 4.15 -0.12 11.99
N MET A 151 4.18 -1.17 11.18
CA MET A 151 3.19 -2.24 11.11
C MET A 151 3.87 -3.61 11.18
N LYS A 152 3.08 -4.64 11.52
CA LYS A 152 3.55 -6.04 11.53
C LYS A 152 4.14 -6.48 10.19
N TYR A 153 3.48 -6.10 9.08
CA TYR A 153 3.98 -6.28 7.72
C TYR A 153 4.09 -4.89 7.11
N ASP A 154 5.26 -4.51 6.63
CA ASP A 154 5.49 -3.14 6.19
C ASP A 154 6.52 -3.05 5.08
N ILE A 155 6.15 -2.46 3.95
CA ILE A 155 7.07 -2.09 2.88
C ILE A 155 7.43 -0.63 3.05
N VAL A 156 8.64 -0.36 3.51
CA VAL A 156 9.13 0.98 3.84
C VAL A 156 9.99 1.50 2.70
N PRO A 157 9.54 2.53 1.96
CA PRO A 157 10.35 3.11 0.90
C PRO A 157 11.50 3.93 1.49
N PHE A 158 12.65 3.91 0.82
CA PHE A 158 13.73 4.83 1.12
C PHE A 158 13.62 6.08 0.27
N PRO A 159 14.00 7.24 0.81
CA PRO A 159 14.24 8.42 0.01
C PRO A 159 15.30 8.09 -1.07
N ALA A 160 15.16 8.67 -2.24
CA ALA A 160 16.10 8.44 -3.32
C ALA A 160 17.53 8.76 -2.89
N LYS A 161 18.46 7.86 -3.21
CA LYS A 161 19.89 8.09 -3.02
C LYS A 161 20.35 9.13 -4.05
N ASN A 162 20.95 10.23 -3.59
CA ASN A 162 21.90 10.94 -4.45
C ASN A 162 23.03 9.97 -4.74
N GLY A 163 23.46 9.80 -6.01
CA GLY A 163 24.32 8.73 -6.52
C GLY A 163 25.61 8.36 -5.81
N TYR A 164 25.88 8.87 -4.61
CA TYR A 164 27.05 8.64 -3.78
C TYR A 164 26.76 7.93 -2.45
N GLY A 165 25.65 7.25 -2.32
CA GLY A 165 25.46 6.39 -1.15
C GLY A 165 24.83 7.03 0.08
N ASN A 166 24.67 8.34 0.15
CA ASN A 166 24.02 9.02 1.27
C ASN A 166 22.51 9.11 1.10
N TYR A 167 21.76 8.58 2.05
CA TYR A 167 20.29 8.58 2.09
C TYR A 167 19.70 9.97 2.49
N ASN A 168 20.34 11.05 2.07
CA ASN A 168 19.99 12.43 2.45
C ASN A 168 18.88 13.05 1.61
N SER A 169 18.07 12.24 0.91
CA SER A 169 16.91 12.75 0.22
C SER A 169 15.74 12.91 1.18
N HIS A 170 15.28 14.14 1.33
CA HIS A 170 14.16 14.53 2.17
C HIS A 170 12.83 14.52 1.42
N LYS A 171 12.68 13.67 0.39
CA LYS A 171 11.52 13.71 -0.51
C LYS A 171 10.61 12.51 -0.29
N ALA A 172 9.32 12.76 -0.22
CA ALA A 172 8.27 11.74 -0.25
C ALA A 172 7.84 11.37 -1.69
N THR A 173 8.52 11.91 -2.69
CA THR A 173 8.23 11.71 -4.10
C THR A 173 9.50 11.40 -4.87
N TRP A 174 9.41 10.50 -5.82
CA TRP A 174 10.48 10.10 -6.73
C TRP A 174 10.22 10.68 -8.13
N ARG A 175 11.21 10.66 -8.99
CA ARG A 175 11.10 11.09 -10.39
C ARG A 175 11.05 9.88 -11.31
N VAL A 176 10.47 10.08 -12.48
CA VAL A 176 10.59 9.12 -13.60
C VAL A 176 12.07 8.82 -13.87
N LYS A 177 12.40 7.55 -14.11
CA LYS A 177 13.76 7.01 -14.30
C LYS A 177 14.66 7.06 -13.05
N GLU A 178 14.17 7.55 -11.91
CA GLU A 178 14.86 7.48 -10.63
C GLU A 178 14.61 6.13 -9.97
N LYS A 179 15.68 5.42 -9.60
CA LYS A 179 15.54 4.11 -8.95
C LYS A 179 14.93 4.26 -7.55
N VAL A 180 13.82 3.62 -7.33
CA VAL A 180 13.13 3.55 -6.04
C VAL A 180 13.62 2.33 -5.26
N PHE A 181 14.00 2.53 -4.02
CA PHE A 181 14.40 1.47 -3.09
C PHE A 181 13.37 1.36 -1.97
N ALA A 182 13.11 0.13 -1.52
CA ALA A 182 12.29 -0.12 -0.34
C ALA A 182 12.77 -1.38 0.39
N VAL A 183 12.53 -1.44 1.70
CA VAL A 183 12.76 -2.65 2.51
C VAL A 183 11.42 -3.20 2.96
N PHE A 184 11.29 -4.50 2.87
CA PHE A 184 10.14 -5.21 3.40
C PHE A 184 10.46 -5.79 4.78
N TYR A 185 9.57 -5.54 5.73
CA TYR A 185 9.64 -6.01 7.11
C TYR A 185 8.46 -6.91 7.46
N ILE A 186 8.73 -7.93 8.26
CA ILE A 186 7.75 -8.79 8.92
C ILE A 186 8.12 -8.85 10.40
N ASP A 187 7.21 -8.46 11.28
CA ASP A 187 7.42 -8.39 12.74
C ASP A 187 8.69 -7.58 13.11
N GLY A 188 8.92 -6.44 12.41
CA GLY A 188 10.08 -5.57 12.61
C GLY A 188 11.41 -6.10 12.08
N LYS A 189 11.45 -7.33 11.56
CA LYS A 189 12.65 -7.95 10.96
C LYS A 189 12.61 -7.87 9.44
N VAL A 190 13.76 -7.74 8.80
CA VAL A 190 13.85 -7.73 7.34
C VAL A 190 13.35 -9.05 6.75
N ALA A 191 12.54 -8.96 5.70
CA ALA A 191 11.90 -10.09 5.06
C ALA A 191 12.67 -10.45 3.77
N ILE A 192 13.51 -11.48 3.84
CA ILE A 192 14.36 -11.91 2.75
C ILE A 192 13.64 -12.83 1.76
N GLN A 193 14.09 -12.83 0.49
CA GLN A 193 13.59 -13.71 -0.58
C GLN A 193 12.07 -13.64 -0.79
N LYS A 194 11.46 -12.45 -0.58
CA LYS A 194 10.02 -12.22 -0.80
C LYS A 194 9.78 -11.58 -2.17
N GLU A 195 8.79 -12.09 -2.88
CA GLU A 195 8.34 -11.52 -4.14
C GLU A 195 7.44 -10.32 -3.87
N ILE A 196 7.78 -9.18 -4.46
CA ILE A 196 7.03 -7.93 -4.42
C ILE A 196 6.58 -7.62 -5.85
N LYS A 197 5.26 -7.47 -6.04
CA LYS A 197 4.69 -7.01 -7.31
C LYS A 197 4.58 -5.49 -7.28
N VAL A 198 5.18 -4.85 -8.27
CA VAL A 198 5.08 -3.40 -8.43
C VAL A 198 4.15 -3.09 -9.60
N TYR A 199 3.04 -2.44 -9.31
CA TYR A 199 2.05 -2.00 -10.28
C TYR A 199 2.30 -0.55 -10.63
N SER A 200 2.39 -0.25 -11.90
CA SER A 200 2.48 1.11 -12.43
C SER A 200 1.08 1.69 -12.71
N PRO A 201 0.95 3.02 -12.80
CA PRO A 201 -0.34 3.66 -13.06
C PRO A 201 -0.93 3.35 -14.44
N ASP A 202 -0.10 2.97 -15.41
CA ASP A 202 -0.51 2.55 -16.78
C ASP A 202 -0.78 1.04 -16.89
N GLY A 203 -0.76 0.30 -15.75
CA GLY A 203 -1.16 -1.11 -15.69
C GLY A 203 -0.01 -2.12 -15.85
N TRP A 204 1.23 -1.69 -16.07
CA TRP A 204 2.37 -2.61 -16.08
C TRP A 204 2.63 -3.21 -14.70
N ILE A 205 3.11 -4.45 -14.71
CA ILE A 205 3.48 -5.17 -13.50
C ILE A 205 4.93 -5.61 -13.63
N SER A 206 5.75 -5.18 -12.68
CA SER A 206 7.09 -5.74 -12.50
C SER A 206 7.16 -6.57 -11.21
N ILE A 207 8.04 -7.56 -11.21
CA ILE A 207 8.27 -8.42 -10.06
C ILE A 207 9.68 -8.17 -9.56
N ALA A 208 9.79 -7.77 -8.30
CA ALA A 208 11.05 -7.62 -7.59
C ALA A 208 11.14 -8.67 -6.48
N LYS A 209 12.35 -9.07 -6.12
CA LYS A 209 12.60 -10.00 -5.02
C LYS A 209 13.50 -9.34 -3.99
N THR A 210 13.14 -9.45 -2.71
CA THR A 210 13.95 -8.88 -1.64
C THR A 210 15.26 -9.67 -1.47
N ASP A 211 16.36 -8.96 -1.26
CA ASP A 211 17.68 -9.50 -1.01
C ASP A 211 17.89 -9.96 0.46
N LYS A 212 19.13 -10.27 0.83
CA LYS A 212 19.49 -10.64 2.20
C LYS A 212 19.26 -9.58 3.27
N ASN A 213 19.11 -8.32 2.86
CA ASN A 213 18.79 -7.18 3.72
C ASN A 213 17.30 -6.80 3.65
N GLY A 214 16.45 -7.62 2.99
CA GLY A 214 15.04 -7.31 2.75
C GLY A 214 14.83 -6.17 1.73
N LEU A 215 15.88 -5.73 1.04
CA LEU A 215 15.86 -4.63 0.10
C LEU A 215 15.41 -5.11 -1.27
N PHE A 216 14.56 -4.32 -1.92
CA PHE A 216 14.23 -4.43 -3.35
C PHE A 216 14.22 -3.06 -3.99
N ASN A 217 14.25 -3.03 -5.31
CA ASN A 217 14.17 -1.78 -6.07
C ASN A 217 13.42 -1.97 -7.39
N PHE A 218 12.97 -0.84 -7.94
CA PHE A 218 12.43 -0.77 -9.29
C PHE A 218 12.69 0.63 -9.88
N THR A 219 12.56 0.76 -11.19
CA THR A 219 12.70 2.05 -11.89
C THR A 219 11.35 2.41 -12.51
N PRO A 220 10.72 3.52 -12.09
CA PRO A 220 9.47 3.98 -12.69
C PRO A 220 9.74 4.65 -14.04
N TYR A 221 8.87 4.40 -15.04
CA TYR A 221 8.98 4.96 -16.39
C TYR A 221 7.88 5.98 -16.70
N VAL A 222 6.80 6.02 -15.94
CA VAL A 222 5.70 6.96 -16.09
C VAL A 222 5.40 7.67 -14.78
N LYS A 223 4.81 8.85 -14.86
CA LYS A 223 4.34 9.61 -13.67
C LYS A 223 3.07 8.99 -13.11
N GLY A 224 2.85 9.15 -11.82
CA GLY A 224 1.65 8.70 -11.13
C GLY A 224 1.93 7.85 -9.91
N THR A 225 0.90 7.19 -9.39
CA THR A 225 1.01 6.37 -8.19
C THR A 225 1.35 4.93 -8.54
N TYR A 226 2.52 4.49 -8.11
CA TYR A 226 2.95 3.09 -8.12
C TYR A 226 2.54 2.40 -6.84
N GLN A 227 2.36 1.08 -6.91
CA GLN A 227 2.00 0.27 -5.76
C GLN A 227 2.92 -0.92 -5.64
N ALA A 228 3.71 -0.95 -4.56
CA ALA A 228 4.47 -2.14 -4.19
C ALA A 228 3.58 -3.04 -3.33
N ILE A 229 3.33 -4.26 -3.79
CA ILE A 229 2.37 -5.19 -3.18
C ILE A 229 3.06 -6.51 -2.84
N TYR A 230 3.00 -6.87 -1.55
CA TYR A 230 3.23 -8.23 -1.10
C TYR A 230 1.91 -8.89 -0.78
N GLN A 231 1.71 -10.12 -1.23
CA GLN A 231 0.54 -10.90 -0.87
C GLN A 231 0.94 -12.35 -0.61
N THR A 232 0.46 -12.89 0.50
CA THR A 232 0.62 -14.31 0.81
C THR A 232 -0.69 -14.91 1.30
N LYS A 233 -0.88 -16.19 1.00
CA LYS A 233 -2.00 -17.00 1.50
C LYS A 233 -1.44 -18.21 2.23
N LYS A 234 -2.06 -18.58 3.32
CA LYS A 234 -1.73 -19.79 4.08
C LYS A 234 -3.00 -20.56 4.40
N LYS A 235 -2.98 -21.87 4.22
CA LYS A 235 -4.06 -22.77 4.69
C LYS A 235 -3.95 -22.87 6.22
N ILE A 236 -4.69 -22.04 6.91
CA ILE A 236 -4.78 -21.99 8.37
C ILE A 236 -6.26 -21.84 8.72
N SER A 237 -6.80 -22.83 9.43
CA SER A 237 -8.18 -22.84 9.87
C SER A 237 -8.31 -22.23 11.26
N GLY A 238 -9.48 -21.63 11.54
CA GLY A 238 -9.79 -21.07 12.84
C GLY A 238 -11.18 -20.45 12.89
N VAL A 239 -11.45 -19.78 14.03
CA VAL A 239 -12.68 -19.01 14.24
C VAL A 239 -12.30 -17.58 14.60
N TYR A 240 -12.94 -16.59 13.97
CA TYR A 240 -12.78 -15.20 14.31
C TYR A 240 -14.16 -14.51 14.38
N LYS A 241 -14.49 -13.93 15.52
CA LYS A 241 -15.81 -13.31 15.79
C LYS A 241 -16.98 -14.23 15.41
N GLY A 242 -16.90 -15.51 15.80
CA GLY A 242 -17.92 -16.51 15.52
C GLY A 242 -17.94 -17.06 14.09
N LYS A 243 -17.11 -16.54 13.18
CA LYS A 243 -17.03 -17.02 11.79
C LYS A 243 -15.84 -17.95 11.60
N LYS A 244 -16.10 -19.14 11.08
CA LYS A 244 -15.04 -20.09 10.68
C LYS A 244 -14.29 -19.56 9.46
N TYR A 245 -13.00 -19.86 9.35
CA TYR A 245 -12.19 -19.65 8.15
C TYR A 245 -11.23 -20.84 7.98
N ASN A 246 -10.80 -21.09 6.76
CA ASN A 246 -9.86 -22.16 6.41
C ASN A 246 -8.58 -21.66 5.71
N THR A 247 -8.52 -20.39 5.45
CA THR A 247 -7.39 -19.75 4.79
C THR A 247 -7.17 -18.36 5.40
N THR A 248 -5.92 -17.97 5.55
CA THR A 248 -5.54 -16.60 5.87
C THR A 248 -4.87 -15.96 4.67
N ARG A 249 -5.14 -14.69 4.43
CA ARG A 249 -4.43 -13.86 3.46
C ARG A 249 -3.89 -12.62 4.14
N VAL A 250 -2.63 -12.31 3.85
CA VAL A 250 -2.00 -11.04 4.21
C VAL A 250 -1.75 -10.28 2.92
N LYS A 251 -2.17 -9.02 2.89
CA LYS A 251 -1.91 -8.09 1.80
C LYS A 251 -1.24 -6.84 2.35
N VAL A 252 -0.08 -6.48 1.78
CA VAL A 252 0.67 -5.27 2.13
C VAL A 252 0.76 -4.42 0.87
N ILE A 253 0.38 -3.16 0.96
CA ILE A 253 0.38 -2.23 -0.17
C ILE A 253 1.05 -0.93 0.27
N THR A 254 2.13 -0.57 -0.42
CA THR A 254 2.76 0.74 -0.26
C THR A 254 2.57 1.55 -1.52
N ASN A 255 1.93 2.70 -1.39
CA ASN A 255 1.75 3.66 -2.47
C ASN A 255 2.96 4.60 -2.55
N LEU A 256 3.47 4.74 -3.77
CA LEU A 256 4.68 5.47 -4.11
C LEU A 256 4.36 6.48 -5.21
N ASN A 257 4.59 7.73 -4.95
CA ASN A 257 4.19 8.80 -5.87
C ASN A 257 5.38 9.26 -6.71
N ILE A 258 5.25 9.16 -8.01
CA ILE A 258 6.27 9.48 -9.02
C ILE A 258 5.88 10.75 -9.78
N LYS A 259 6.79 11.73 -9.84
CA LYS A 259 6.61 13.01 -10.58
C LYS A 259 7.33 13.03 -11.90
#